data_e457711fd7ab5bf8d7b7adbd36c86bae
#
_entry.id   e457711fd7ab5bf8d7b7adbd36c86bae
#
_cell.length_a   1.000
_cell.length_b   1.000
_cell.length_c   1.000
_cell.angle_alpha   90.00
_cell.angle_beta   90.00
_cell.angle_gamma   90.00
#
_symmetry.space_group_name_H-M   'P 1'
#
loop_
_entity.id
_entity.type
_entity.pdbx_description
1 polymer ?
#
loop_
_entity_poly.entity_id
_entity_poly.type
_entity_poly.pdbx_seq_one_letter_code
_entity_poly.pdbx_strand_id
1 'polypeptide(L)'
;MKNKIEDFYVTQFAERGFTPAPNNLDYCEVGTTWQLNDNIGTGTFWIYNRQNLFDIKIHDFYLNEDTILDFNWPECLSIMQFDSISGEELSPYRRLEAGSVKSFIGGYSTYKVLIHKKIPIRTVGIEIMPAYYEDYLKEQYPDEYANPLKAFEAVGQTADFPEMSRLLKQVEAYRGNGISAGLFYEGKVAEARGILFSNTGSVYGFMSSA
;
A
#
# COMPACT_ATOMS: atom_id res chain seq x y z
N MET A 1 -8.32 -15.17 -16.74
CA MET A 1 -7.64 -13.87 -16.94
C MET A 1 -6.35 -13.91 -16.15
N LYS A 2 -5.17 -13.67 -16.76
CA LYS A 2 -3.92 -13.55 -15.98
C LYS A 2 -4.05 -12.38 -15.03
N ASN A 3 -3.58 -12.56 -13.79
CA ASN A 3 -3.58 -11.53 -12.76
C ASN A 3 -2.51 -10.48 -13.12
N LYS A 4 -2.89 -9.42 -13.81
CA LYS A 4 -1.96 -8.39 -14.31
C LYS A 4 -1.13 -7.73 -13.20
N ILE A 5 -1.64 -7.71 -11.98
CA ILE A 5 -0.99 -7.08 -10.83
C ILE A 5 0.04 -8.00 -10.23
N GLU A 6 -0.29 -9.28 -10.07
CA GLU A 6 0.68 -10.29 -9.62
C GLU A 6 1.85 -10.39 -10.60
N ASP A 7 1.58 -10.41 -11.91
CA ASP A 7 2.61 -10.38 -12.95
C ASP A 7 3.47 -9.10 -12.86
N PHE A 8 2.86 -7.94 -12.51
CA PHE A 8 3.59 -6.69 -12.32
C PHE A 8 4.57 -6.80 -11.14
N TYR A 9 4.12 -7.22 -9.96
CA TYR A 9 4.99 -7.31 -8.80
C TYR A 9 6.10 -8.35 -8.98
N VAL A 10 5.80 -9.51 -9.53
CA VAL A 10 6.82 -10.55 -9.83
C VAL A 10 7.92 -9.99 -10.70
N THR A 11 7.56 -9.27 -11.77
CA THR A 11 8.53 -8.64 -12.68
C THR A 11 9.34 -7.56 -11.95
N GLN A 12 8.66 -6.65 -11.25
CA GLN A 12 9.31 -5.55 -10.54
C GLN A 12 10.24 -6.03 -9.42
N PHE A 13 9.88 -7.09 -8.71
CA PHE A 13 10.73 -7.67 -7.67
C PHE A 13 11.97 -8.33 -8.26
N ALA A 14 11.82 -9.12 -9.32
CA ALA A 14 12.95 -9.78 -9.97
C ALA A 14 13.96 -8.76 -10.53
N GLU A 15 13.49 -7.70 -11.20
CA GLU A 15 14.34 -6.61 -11.73
C GLU A 15 15.11 -5.87 -10.63
N ARG A 16 14.59 -5.84 -9.41
CA ARG A 16 15.21 -5.16 -8.25
C ARG A 16 15.95 -6.10 -7.31
N GLY A 17 16.15 -7.34 -7.74
CA GLY A 17 16.94 -8.32 -7.02
C GLY A 17 16.24 -8.97 -5.82
N PHE A 18 14.91 -8.95 -5.80
CA PHE A 18 14.15 -9.79 -4.90
C PHE A 18 13.90 -11.16 -5.53
N THR A 19 13.96 -12.20 -4.71
CA THR A 19 13.62 -13.56 -5.10
C THR A 19 12.58 -14.15 -4.16
N PRO A 20 11.66 -15.02 -4.64
CA PRO A 20 10.72 -15.69 -3.76
C PRO A 20 11.45 -16.45 -2.66
N ALA A 21 10.98 -16.31 -1.44
CA ALA A 21 11.53 -17.00 -0.27
C ALA A 21 10.46 -17.90 0.37
N PRO A 22 10.87 -18.93 1.14
CA PRO A 22 9.94 -19.68 1.96
C PRO A 22 9.14 -18.74 2.89
N ASN A 23 7.89 -19.09 3.17
CA ASN A 23 7.09 -18.31 4.10
C ASN A 23 7.81 -18.16 5.44
N ASN A 24 7.92 -16.91 5.86
CA ASN A 24 8.51 -16.55 7.14
C ASN A 24 7.40 -16.46 8.19
N LEU A 25 7.64 -17.03 9.38
CA LEU A 25 6.70 -16.95 10.52
C LEU A 25 6.47 -15.52 11.01
N ASP A 26 7.30 -14.58 10.59
CA ASP A 26 7.14 -13.15 10.90
C ASP A 26 5.97 -12.51 10.14
N TYR A 27 5.40 -13.21 9.15
CA TYR A 27 4.26 -12.73 8.35
C TYR A 27 3.12 -13.73 8.31
N CYS A 28 1.95 -13.26 7.87
CA CYS A 28 0.80 -14.12 7.64
C CYS A 28 1.09 -15.10 6.48
N GLU A 29 0.77 -16.38 6.65
CA GLU A 29 1.10 -17.43 5.68
C GLU A 29 0.39 -17.34 4.33
N VAL A 30 -0.71 -16.53 4.23
CA VAL A 30 -1.48 -16.41 2.98
C VAL A 30 -0.81 -15.52 1.93
N GLY A 31 0.22 -14.77 2.31
CA GLY A 31 0.99 -13.95 1.39
C GLY A 31 2.25 -14.65 0.89
N THR A 32 2.97 -13.96 0.03
CA THR A 32 4.26 -14.38 -0.51
C THR A 32 5.37 -13.52 0.05
N THR A 33 6.42 -14.14 0.56
CA THR A 33 7.63 -13.45 1.00
C THR A 33 8.65 -13.42 -0.11
N TRP A 34 9.29 -12.27 -0.28
CA TRP A 34 10.39 -12.02 -1.21
C TRP A 34 11.61 -11.57 -0.42
N GLN A 35 12.74 -12.20 -0.66
CA GLN A 35 14.03 -11.89 -0.03
C GLN A 35 14.88 -11.03 -0.96
N LEU A 36 15.41 -9.92 -0.45
CA LEU A 36 16.36 -9.08 -1.18
C LEU A 36 17.73 -9.80 -1.28
N ASN A 37 18.36 -9.70 -2.44
CA ASN A 37 19.70 -10.23 -2.68
C ASN A 37 20.74 -9.46 -1.83
N ASP A 38 21.61 -10.15 -1.13
CA ASP A 38 22.60 -9.59 -0.20
C ASP A 38 23.56 -8.59 -0.85
N ASN A 39 23.81 -8.70 -2.15
CA ASN A 39 24.60 -7.73 -2.90
C ASN A 39 23.92 -6.38 -3.03
N ILE A 40 22.59 -6.33 -2.98
CA ILE A 40 21.78 -5.12 -3.16
C ILE A 40 21.37 -4.55 -1.81
N GLY A 41 21.02 -5.41 -0.86
CA GLY A 41 20.55 -5.02 0.45
C GLY A 41 20.26 -6.23 1.33
N THR A 42 19.47 -6.03 2.38
CA THR A 42 19.08 -7.10 3.29
C THR A 42 17.64 -6.89 3.73
N GLY A 43 16.88 -7.97 3.87
CA GLY A 43 15.53 -7.96 4.38
C GLY A 43 14.52 -8.48 3.38
N THR A 44 13.24 -8.24 3.66
CA THR A 44 12.13 -8.90 2.98
C THR A 44 11.06 -7.92 2.53
N PHE A 45 10.32 -8.35 1.54
CA PHE A 45 9.06 -7.75 1.12
C PHE A 45 8.01 -8.86 1.18
N TRP A 46 6.92 -8.62 1.90
CA TRP A 46 5.79 -9.53 1.94
C TRP A 46 4.59 -8.91 1.26
N ILE A 47 3.84 -9.72 0.48
CA ILE A 47 2.65 -9.27 -0.23
C ILE A 47 1.55 -10.34 -0.17
N TYR A 48 0.32 -9.90 0.10
CA TYR A 48 -0.91 -10.67 -0.08
C TYR A 48 -1.77 -10.00 -1.14
N ASN A 49 -2.09 -10.73 -2.20
CA ASN A 49 -2.95 -10.27 -3.29
C ASN A 49 -4.32 -10.94 -3.23
N ARG A 50 -5.38 -10.17 -3.31
CA ARG A 50 -6.76 -10.65 -3.37
C ARG A 50 -7.37 -10.39 -4.74
N GLN A 51 -7.11 -11.29 -5.70
CA GLN A 51 -7.81 -11.39 -6.99
C GLN A 51 -8.01 -10.06 -7.74
N ASN A 52 -6.99 -9.24 -7.87
CA ASN A 52 -7.05 -7.89 -8.47
C ASN A 52 -7.97 -6.88 -7.77
N LEU A 53 -8.45 -7.18 -6.56
CA LEU A 53 -9.26 -6.24 -5.78
C LEU A 53 -8.39 -5.36 -4.91
N PHE A 54 -7.47 -5.96 -4.16
CA PHE A 54 -6.55 -5.23 -3.29
C PHE A 54 -5.29 -6.04 -2.98
N ASP A 55 -4.25 -5.33 -2.57
CA ASP A 55 -3.02 -5.87 -2.02
C ASP A 55 -2.78 -5.38 -0.60
N ILE A 56 -2.17 -6.24 0.21
CA ILE A 56 -1.55 -5.87 1.48
C ILE A 56 -0.05 -6.02 1.31
N LYS A 57 0.72 -4.98 1.68
CA LYS A 57 2.18 -4.95 1.50
C LYS A 57 2.87 -4.64 2.81
N ILE A 58 3.95 -5.38 3.10
CA ILE A 58 4.83 -5.11 4.23
C ILE A 58 6.27 -5.09 3.71
N HIS A 59 6.97 -4.00 3.95
CA HIS A 59 8.38 -3.86 3.63
C HIS A 59 9.20 -3.86 4.92
N ASP A 60 10.21 -4.68 4.98
CA ASP A 60 11.24 -4.64 6.03
C ASP A 60 12.60 -4.99 5.41
N PHE A 61 13.23 -4.01 4.79
CA PHE A 61 14.53 -4.17 4.17
C PHE A 61 15.32 -2.86 4.16
N TYR A 62 16.61 -2.91 3.85
CA TYR A 62 17.43 -1.75 3.53
C TYR A 62 18.33 -2.03 2.33
N LEU A 63 18.74 -0.97 1.65
CA LEU A 63 19.64 -1.01 0.50
C LEU A 63 21.10 -0.77 0.93
N ASN A 64 22.05 -1.39 0.24
CA ASN A 64 23.47 -1.22 0.49
C ASN A 64 24.03 0.10 -0.01
N GLU A 65 23.42 0.66 -1.07
CA GLU A 65 23.79 1.91 -1.71
C GLU A 65 22.57 2.83 -1.88
N ASP A 66 22.81 4.15 -2.00
CA ASP A 66 21.78 5.10 -2.38
C ASP A 66 21.24 4.74 -3.76
N THR A 67 19.92 4.51 -3.85
CA THR A 67 19.33 3.94 -5.05
C THR A 67 18.15 4.77 -5.52
N ILE A 68 18.14 5.11 -6.81
CA ILE A 68 16.98 5.69 -7.45
C ILE A 68 16.12 4.54 -7.98
N LEU A 69 14.90 4.46 -7.45
CA LEU A 69 13.88 3.55 -7.92
C LEU A 69 12.91 4.28 -8.84
N ASP A 70 12.52 3.62 -9.91
CA ASP A 70 11.65 4.16 -10.95
C ASP A 70 10.55 3.14 -11.25
N PHE A 71 9.29 3.53 -11.07
CA PHE A 71 8.15 2.64 -11.17
C PHE A 71 7.06 3.22 -12.05
N ASN A 72 6.57 2.44 -13.00
CA ASN A 72 5.32 2.69 -13.68
C ASN A 72 4.22 1.89 -12.98
N TRP A 73 3.71 2.42 -11.87
CA TRP A 73 2.66 1.76 -11.12
C TRP A 73 1.39 1.60 -11.96
N PRO A 74 0.72 0.45 -11.91
CA PRO A 74 -0.62 0.32 -12.47
C PRO A 74 -1.58 1.26 -11.73
N GLU A 75 -2.72 1.51 -12.33
CA GLU A 75 -3.78 2.30 -11.68
C GLU A 75 -4.19 1.63 -10.38
N CYS A 76 -4.04 2.35 -9.29
CA CYS A 76 -4.36 1.92 -7.93
C CYS A 76 -4.45 3.11 -6.99
N LEU A 77 -5.10 2.90 -5.84
CA LEU A 77 -5.10 3.83 -4.71
C LEU A 77 -4.45 3.12 -3.52
N SER A 78 -3.35 3.67 -3.02
CA SER A 78 -2.57 3.06 -1.95
C SER A 78 -2.48 3.98 -0.74
N ILE A 79 -2.55 3.40 0.47
CA ILE A 79 -2.28 4.09 1.72
C ILE A 79 -1.27 3.28 2.53
N MET A 80 -0.22 3.94 2.99
CA MET A 80 0.91 3.30 3.66
C MET A 80 1.30 4.04 4.93
N GLN A 81 1.62 3.29 5.96
CA GLN A 81 2.34 3.76 7.14
C GLN A 81 3.84 3.57 6.93
N PHE A 82 4.62 4.62 7.16
CA PHE A 82 6.08 4.56 7.20
C PHE A 82 6.56 4.57 8.65
N ASP A 83 6.94 3.42 9.18
CA ASP A 83 7.58 3.36 10.50
C ASP A 83 9.05 3.78 10.44
N SER A 84 9.73 3.44 9.34
CA SER A 84 11.09 3.86 9.04
C SER A 84 11.26 4.02 7.55
N ILE A 85 11.85 5.11 7.13
CA ILE A 85 12.25 5.39 5.76
C ILE A 85 13.20 6.60 5.73
N SER A 86 14.08 6.66 4.75
CA SER A 86 14.81 7.85 4.39
C SER A 86 14.96 7.94 2.88
N GLY A 87 14.45 9.01 2.30
CA GLY A 87 14.48 9.22 0.85
C GLY A 87 13.65 10.40 0.41
N GLU A 88 13.67 10.67 -0.88
CA GLU A 88 12.93 11.74 -1.53
C GLU A 88 12.24 11.28 -2.81
N GLU A 89 10.97 11.61 -2.96
CA GLU A 89 10.32 11.61 -4.26
C GLU A 89 10.93 12.70 -5.14
N LEU A 90 11.21 12.39 -6.38
CA LEU A 90 11.94 13.30 -7.27
C LEU A 90 11.03 14.09 -8.22
N SER A 91 9.75 13.68 -8.37
CA SER A 91 8.81 14.36 -9.27
C SER A 91 7.35 14.12 -8.86
N PRO A 92 6.69 15.11 -8.20
CA PRO A 92 7.27 16.32 -7.62
C PRO A 92 8.20 16.02 -6.46
N TYR A 93 9.14 16.92 -6.18
CA TYR A 93 10.05 16.74 -5.05
C TYR A 93 9.30 16.76 -3.72
N ARG A 94 9.49 15.69 -2.92
CA ARG A 94 8.92 15.57 -1.58
C ARG A 94 9.79 14.63 -0.73
N ARG A 95 10.16 15.07 0.45
CA ARG A 95 10.85 14.20 1.40
C ARG A 95 9.88 13.15 1.96
N LEU A 96 10.36 11.90 2.05
CA LEU A 96 9.64 10.84 2.76
C LEU A 96 9.94 10.94 4.25
N GLU A 97 8.90 10.83 5.07
CA GLU A 97 8.98 11.05 6.51
C GLU A 97 8.59 9.78 7.27
N ALA A 98 9.51 9.31 8.13
CA ALA A 98 9.20 8.23 9.08
C ALA A 98 8.14 8.70 10.09
N GLY A 99 7.34 7.77 10.60
CA GLY A 99 6.23 8.06 11.51
C GLY A 99 5.01 8.68 10.84
N SER A 100 4.93 8.67 9.50
CA SER A 100 3.82 9.25 8.75
C SER A 100 2.98 8.21 8.02
N VAL A 101 1.72 8.56 7.75
CA VAL A 101 0.85 7.90 6.79
C VAL A 101 0.90 8.67 5.49
N LYS A 102 0.98 7.97 4.37
CA LYS A 102 0.99 8.57 3.05
C LYS A 102 0.08 7.82 2.09
N SER A 103 -0.66 8.58 1.28
CA SER A 103 -1.40 8.06 0.13
C SER A 103 -0.58 8.16 -1.16
N PHE A 104 -0.80 7.20 -2.05
CA PHE A 104 -0.26 7.18 -3.41
C PHE A 104 -1.38 6.87 -4.40
N ILE A 105 -1.29 7.47 -5.57
CA ILE A 105 -2.21 7.25 -6.68
C ILE A 105 -1.38 6.79 -7.86
N GLY A 106 -1.55 5.52 -8.24
CA GLY A 106 -0.87 4.91 -9.38
C GLY A 106 -1.60 5.16 -10.70
N GLY A 107 -0.93 4.85 -11.81
CA GLY A 107 -1.50 4.86 -13.16
C GLY A 107 -1.37 6.18 -13.93
N TYR A 108 -0.95 7.27 -13.28
CA TYR A 108 -0.93 8.59 -13.91
C TYR A 108 0.45 9.10 -14.30
N SER A 109 1.47 8.66 -13.60
CA SER A 109 2.86 9.10 -13.85
C SER A 109 3.85 8.07 -13.34
N THR A 110 5.06 8.16 -13.88
CA THR A 110 6.19 7.40 -13.34
C THR A 110 6.52 7.91 -11.94
N TYR A 111 6.50 7.00 -10.96
CA TYR A 111 6.95 7.28 -9.61
C TYR A 111 8.46 7.12 -9.52
N LYS A 112 9.18 8.19 -9.17
CA LYS A 112 10.63 8.19 -9.05
C LYS A 112 11.05 8.62 -7.67
N VAL A 113 11.84 7.79 -6.99
CA VAL A 113 12.24 8.01 -5.61
C VAL A 113 13.72 7.67 -5.40
N LEU A 114 14.45 8.54 -4.71
CA LEU A 114 15.76 8.25 -4.15
C LEU A 114 15.58 7.65 -2.76
N ILE A 115 16.14 6.48 -2.52
CA ILE A 115 16.19 5.82 -1.21
C ILE A 115 17.63 5.84 -0.70
N HIS A 116 17.81 6.28 0.54
CA HIS A 116 19.14 6.34 1.17
C HIS A 116 19.54 4.98 1.72
N LYS A 117 20.82 4.68 1.51
CA LYS A 117 21.45 3.42 1.95
C LYS A 117 21.42 3.21 3.45
N LYS A 118 21.41 1.94 3.85
CA LYS A 118 21.56 1.50 5.24
C LYS A 118 20.51 2.02 6.22
N ILE A 119 19.48 2.68 5.72
CA ILE A 119 18.30 3.07 6.52
C ILE A 119 17.19 2.07 6.27
N PRO A 120 16.65 1.42 7.32
CA PRO A 120 15.57 0.47 7.14
C PRO A 120 14.33 1.12 6.52
N ILE A 121 13.76 0.47 5.52
CA ILE A 121 12.44 0.77 4.98
C ILE A 121 11.47 -0.18 5.67
N ARG A 122 10.70 0.33 6.63
CA ARG A 122 9.66 -0.41 7.33
C ARG A 122 8.34 0.25 7.06
N THR A 123 7.52 -0.43 6.27
CA THR A 123 6.22 0.10 5.88
C THR A 123 5.18 -1.01 5.85
N VAL A 124 3.95 -0.64 6.14
CA VAL A 124 2.78 -1.47 5.90
C VAL A 124 1.77 -0.68 5.10
N GLY A 125 1.11 -1.31 4.14
CA GLY A 125 0.16 -0.61 3.28
C GLY A 125 -0.95 -1.48 2.74
N ILE A 126 -2.02 -0.80 2.37
CA ILE A 126 -3.17 -1.32 1.65
C ILE A 126 -3.20 -0.63 0.28
N GLU A 127 -3.36 -1.41 -0.77
CA GLU A 127 -3.52 -0.91 -2.13
C GLU A 127 -4.80 -1.48 -2.72
N ILE A 128 -5.69 -0.62 -3.23
CA ILE A 128 -6.95 -1.02 -3.84
C ILE A 128 -6.92 -0.74 -5.35
N MET A 129 -7.48 -1.65 -6.12
CA MET A 129 -7.47 -1.63 -7.57
C MET A 129 -8.78 -1.08 -8.13
N PRO A 130 -8.81 -0.60 -9.40
CA PRO A 130 -10.04 -0.16 -10.05
C PRO A 130 -11.21 -1.15 -9.92
N ALA A 131 -10.95 -2.44 -10.08
CA ALA A 131 -11.96 -3.48 -9.90
C ALA A 131 -12.61 -3.48 -8.51
N TYR A 132 -11.89 -3.02 -7.46
CA TYR A 132 -12.47 -2.87 -6.14
C TYR A 132 -13.36 -1.63 -6.04
N TYR A 133 -12.88 -0.46 -6.45
CA TYR A 133 -13.59 0.79 -6.22
C TYR A 133 -14.53 1.21 -7.35
N GLU A 134 -14.30 0.78 -8.59
CA GLU A 134 -15.19 1.10 -9.73
C GLU A 134 -16.28 0.05 -9.94
N ASP A 135 -15.95 -1.23 -9.74
CA ASP A 135 -16.90 -2.32 -9.97
C ASP A 135 -17.55 -2.78 -8.66
N TYR A 136 -16.76 -3.38 -7.75
CA TYR A 136 -17.30 -4.00 -6.54
C TYR A 136 -18.03 -3.00 -5.62
N LEU A 137 -17.43 -1.83 -5.31
CA LEU A 137 -18.08 -0.86 -4.42
C LEU A 137 -19.31 -0.23 -5.05
N LYS A 138 -19.26 0.06 -6.33
CA LYS A 138 -20.40 0.64 -7.05
C LYS A 138 -21.58 -0.33 -7.13
N GLU A 139 -21.30 -1.62 -7.26
CA GLU A 139 -22.33 -2.66 -7.22
C GLU A 139 -22.96 -2.81 -5.82
N GLN A 140 -22.14 -2.76 -4.76
CA GLN A 140 -22.60 -2.90 -3.37
C GLN A 140 -23.34 -1.67 -2.85
N TYR A 141 -23.02 -0.47 -3.34
CA TYR A 141 -23.55 0.81 -2.85
C TYR A 141 -23.97 1.72 -4.03
N PRO A 142 -24.94 1.30 -4.87
CA PRO A 142 -25.23 2.02 -6.12
C PRO A 142 -25.72 3.46 -5.92
N ASP A 143 -26.48 3.70 -4.85
CA ASP A 143 -27.06 5.03 -4.56
C ASP A 143 -26.12 5.94 -3.76
N GLU A 144 -25.14 5.36 -3.07
CA GLU A 144 -24.22 6.07 -2.17
C GLU A 144 -22.76 6.06 -2.68
N TYR A 145 -22.56 5.53 -3.89
CA TYR A 145 -21.21 5.39 -4.42
C TYR A 145 -20.54 6.74 -4.62
N ALA A 146 -19.37 6.89 -4.01
CA ALA A 146 -18.47 8.00 -4.27
C ALA A 146 -17.09 7.44 -4.68
N ASN A 147 -16.48 8.01 -5.72
CA ASN A 147 -15.15 7.61 -6.13
C ASN A 147 -14.14 7.96 -5.02
N PRO A 148 -13.37 6.98 -4.51
CA PRO A 148 -12.45 7.21 -3.39
C PRO A 148 -11.22 8.05 -3.76
N LEU A 149 -10.96 8.36 -5.01
CA LEU A 149 -9.79 9.09 -5.49
C LEU A 149 -9.56 10.37 -4.68
N LYS A 150 -10.59 11.20 -4.51
CA LYS A 150 -10.48 12.46 -3.76
C LYS A 150 -10.13 12.26 -2.29
N ALA A 151 -10.59 11.15 -1.69
CA ALA A 151 -10.26 10.82 -0.32
C ALA A 151 -8.76 10.49 -0.17
N PHE A 152 -8.20 9.77 -1.13
CA PHE A 152 -6.76 9.48 -1.16
C PHE A 152 -5.94 10.74 -1.47
N GLU A 153 -6.37 11.59 -2.41
CA GLU A 153 -5.71 12.87 -2.70
C GLU A 153 -5.63 13.77 -1.47
N ALA A 154 -6.68 13.80 -0.65
CA ALA A 154 -6.75 14.65 0.54
C ALA A 154 -5.77 14.24 1.65
N VAL A 155 -5.37 12.96 1.75
CA VAL A 155 -4.42 12.50 2.77
C VAL A 155 -3.02 13.07 2.53
N GLY A 156 -2.53 12.98 1.29
CA GLY A 156 -1.15 13.37 0.98
C GLY A 156 -0.14 12.61 1.83
N GLN A 157 0.60 13.33 2.69
CA GLN A 157 1.49 12.75 3.71
C GLN A 157 1.27 13.49 5.04
N THR A 158 1.00 12.75 6.10
CA THR A 158 0.71 13.30 7.43
C THR A 158 1.19 12.38 8.55
N ALA A 159 1.67 12.95 9.65
CA ALA A 159 1.95 12.25 10.89
C ALA A 159 0.70 12.16 11.80
N ASP A 160 -0.33 12.95 11.53
CA ASP A 160 -1.56 13.03 12.32
C ASP A 160 -2.71 12.26 11.65
N PHE A 161 -2.63 10.93 11.71
CA PHE A 161 -3.68 10.02 11.24
C PHE A 161 -3.75 8.77 12.13
N PRO A 162 -4.07 8.93 13.42
CA PRO A 162 -3.94 7.86 14.41
C PRO A 162 -4.86 6.66 14.15
N GLU A 163 -6.06 6.86 13.60
CA GLU A 163 -6.99 5.77 13.27
C GLU A 163 -6.41 4.88 12.19
N MET A 164 -5.89 5.47 11.11
CA MET A 164 -5.28 4.73 10.01
C MET A 164 -3.99 4.04 10.46
N SER A 165 -3.15 4.72 11.24
CA SER A 165 -1.93 4.13 11.80
C SER A 165 -2.24 2.90 12.66
N ARG A 166 -3.27 2.96 13.51
CA ARG A 166 -3.72 1.83 14.33
C ARG A 166 -4.20 0.67 13.47
N LEU A 167 -4.99 0.95 12.44
CA LEU A 167 -5.49 -0.06 11.51
C LEU A 167 -4.31 -0.77 10.81
N LEU A 168 -3.38 0.00 10.24
CA LEU A 168 -2.24 -0.56 9.50
C LEU A 168 -1.33 -1.38 10.41
N LYS A 169 -1.15 -0.99 11.67
CA LYS A 169 -0.43 -1.81 12.66
C LYS A 169 -1.14 -3.13 12.98
N GLN A 170 -2.47 -3.16 12.98
CA GLN A 170 -3.21 -4.42 13.12
C GLN A 170 -3.02 -5.32 11.89
N VAL A 171 -2.99 -4.73 10.70
CA VAL A 171 -2.69 -5.44 9.44
C VAL A 171 -1.30 -6.08 9.49
N GLU A 172 -0.29 -5.31 9.89
CA GLU A 172 1.09 -5.78 10.02
C GLU A 172 1.25 -6.93 11.04
N ALA A 173 0.58 -6.81 12.18
CA ALA A 173 0.69 -7.76 13.28
C ALA A 173 -0.09 -9.07 13.08
N TYR A 174 -0.96 -9.15 12.08
CA TYR A 174 -1.84 -10.31 11.91
C TYR A 174 -1.08 -11.55 11.40
N ARG A 175 -1.38 -12.72 12.02
CA ARG A 175 -0.71 -14.02 11.75
C ARG A 175 -1.70 -15.16 11.56
N GLY A 176 -2.92 -14.87 11.15
CA GLY A 176 -3.92 -15.90 10.84
C GLY A 176 -3.61 -16.63 9.53
N ASN A 177 -4.44 -17.61 9.19
CA ASN A 177 -4.27 -18.43 8.00
C ASN A 177 -5.60 -18.66 7.26
N GLY A 178 -5.50 -19.21 6.05
CA GLY A 178 -6.61 -19.67 5.25
C GLY A 178 -7.71 -18.62 5.06
N ILE A 179 -8.98 -19.03 5.13
CA ILE A 179 -10.13 -18.15 4.95
C ILE A 179 -10.21 -17.05 6.01
N SER A 180 -9.76 -17.32 7.24
CA SER A 180 -9.77 -16.34 8.33
C SER A 180 -8.88 -15.14 8.00
N ALA A 181 -7.74 -15.38 7.36
CA ALA A 181 -6.85 -14.29 6.92
C ALA A 181 -7.48 -13.48 5.78
N GLY A 182 -8.11 -14.15 4.81
CA GLY A 182 -8.83 -13.47 3.74
C GLY A 182 -9.91 -12.53 4.28
N LEU A 183 -10.76 -13.02 5.19
CA LEU A 183 -11.83 -12.24 5.81
C LEU A 183 -11.28 -11.10 6.68
N PHE A 184 -10.18 -11.32 7.41
CA PHE A 184 -9.53 -10.27 8.18
C PHE A 184 -9.06 -9.12 7.29
N TYR A 185 -8.32 -9.42 6.22
CA TYR A 185 -7.80 -8.39 5.32
C TYR A 185 -8.92 -7.68 4.54
N GLU A 186 -9.95 -8.39 4.09
CA GLU A 186 -11.15 -7.78 3.50
C GLU A 186 -11.81 -6.79 4.45
N GLY A 187 -11.99 -7.18 5.72
CA GLY A 187 -12.52 -6.31 6.76
C GLY A 187 -11.64 -5.06 6.99
N LYS A 188 -10.31 -5.22 6.99
CA LYS A 188 -9.38 -4.09 7.16
C LYS A 188 -9.37 -3.14 5.98
N VAL A 189 -9.50 -3.64 4.76
CA VAL A 189 -9.66 -2.81 3.56
C VAL A 189 -10.97 -1.99 3.62
N ALA A 190 -12.07 -2.62 4.03
CA ALA A 190 -13.34 -1.93 4.21
C ALA A 190 -13.29 -0.88 5.32
N GLU A 191 -12.64 -1.18 6.46
CA GLU A 191 -12.42 -0.24 7.57
C GLU A 191 -11.55 0.95 7.15
N ALA A 192 -10.43 0.71 6.45
CA ALA A 192 -9.54 1.76 5.94
C ALA A 192 -10.29 2.75 5.05
N ARG A 193 -11.13 2.23 4.15
CA ARG A 193 -11.99 3.06 3.30
C ARG A 193 -12.97 3.90 4.14
N GLY A 194 -13.65 3.30 5.12
CA GLY A 194 -14.56 4.02 6.02
C GLY A 194 -13.86 5.17 6.73
N ILE A 195 -12.65 4.95 7.24
CA ILE A 195 -11.82 5.99 7.88
C ILE A 195 -11.48 7.11 6.87
N LEU A 196 -11.07 6.76 5.64
CA LEU A 196 -10.75 7.74 4.61
C LEU A 196 -11.95 8.61 4.23
N PHE A 197 -13.11 8.01 4.04
CA PHE A 197 -14.33 8.75 3.71
C PHE A 197 -14.82 9.63 4.88
N SER A 198 -14.69 9.17 6.11
CA SER A 198 -15.08 9.97 7.28
C SER A 198 -14.23 11.24 7.42
N ASN A 199 -12.94 11.16 7.14
CA ASN A 199 -12.04 12.31 7.18
C ASN A 199 -12.26 13.31 6.02
N THR A 200 -12.82 12.84 4.91
CA THR A 200 -13.19 13.70 3.78
C THR A 200 -14.64 14.19 3.82
N GLY A 201 -15.49 13.56 4.63
CA GLY A 201 -16.91 13.92 4.82
C GLY A 201 -17.15 15.32 5.38
N SER A 202 -16.16 15.92 6.04
CA SER A 202 -16.17 17.36 6.38
C SER A 202 -16.05 18.27 5.14
N VAL A 203 -15.66 17.72 3.98
CA VAL A 203 -15.58 18.43 2.69
C VAL A 203 -16.90 18.31 1.89
N TYR A 204 -17.72 17.28 2.16
CA TYR A 204 -18.99 17.02 1.48
C TYR A 204 -20.25 17.41 2.26
N GLY A 205 -20.10 17.78 3.51
CA GLY A 205 -21.22 18.25 4.34
C GLY A 205 -21.47 19.70 4.13
N PHE A 206 -22.24 20.09 3.09
CA PHE A 206 -23.08 21.29 2.98
C PHE A 206 -23.50 21.54 1.51
N MET A 207 -24.07 20.53 0.89
CA MET A 207 -24.88 20.74 -0.31
C MET A 207 -26.17 19.91 -0.26
N SER A 208 -26.92 20.04 0.82
CA SER A 208 -28.34 19.70 0.83
C SER A 208 -29.06 20.64 1.75
N SER A 209 -29.50 21.77 1.17
CA SER A 209 -30.73 22.48 1.51
C SER A 209 -30.73 23.84 0.82
N ALA A 210 -31.32 23.89 -0.35
CA ALA A 210 -32.12 24.99 -0.84
C ALA A 210 -32.98 24.46 -2.00
#